data_a7d398b354a5da6b09c817d06cb6e5a7
#
_entry.id   a7d398b354a5da6b09c817d06cb6e5a7
#
_cell.length_a   1.000
_cell.length_b   1.000
_cell.length_c   1.000
_cell.angle_alpha   90.00
_cell.angle_beta   90.00
_cell.angle_gamma   90.00
#
_symmetry.space_group_name_H-M   'P 1'
#
loop_
_entity.id
_entity.type
_entity.pdbx_description
1 polymer ?
#
loop_
_entity_poly.entity_id
_entity_poly.type
_entity_poly.pdbx_seq_one_letter_code
_entity_poly.pdbx_strand_id
1 'polypeptide(L)'
;FGFRPQRADLFDQSPFWFSMLMERGGEAIQVPLPEDLGQEAIRRTLVASLKRLAPGFLKTVALFEPPTGPASVGYQYLGNALMENNRVTNTDLRGGRVPEDADLLMVVAPSRLDDKQVFAIDQFLMQGGTVFLATSTRGIQVTTNFEVRTHQSGLEEWLAHHGLAVGAGMVMDPVNTVFPVPMERYVGTTPVQEIQRLP
;
A
#
# COMPACT_ATOMS: atom_id res chain seq x y z
N PHE A 1 14.83 13.80 -14.35
CA PHE A 1 15.00 12.38 -14.09
C PHE A 1 16.26 12.15 -13.27
N GLY A 2 16.16 11.47 -12.12
CA GLY A 2 17.30 11.13 -11.26
C GLY A 2 17.90 9.79 -11.68
N PHE A 3 18.84 9.78 -12.62
CA PHE A 3 19.52 8.55 -13.02
C PHE A 3 20.50 8.12 -11.95
N ARG A 4 20.40 6.86 -11.50
CA ARG A 4 21.33 6.30 -10.54
C ARG A 4 22.44 5.54 -11.28
N PRO A 5 23.72 5.73 -10.90
CA PRO A 5 24.81 4.94 -11.45
C PRO A 5 24.67 3.48 -10.99
N GLN A 6 24.93 2.57 -11.90
CA GLN A 6 24.99 1.13 -11.64
C GLN A 6 26.45 0.65 -11.79
N ARG A 7 26.75 -0.50 -11.21
CA ARG A 7 28.07 -1.13 -11.33
C ARG A 7 27.88 -2.52 -11.94
N ALA A 8 28.71 -2.83 -12.92
CA ALA A 8 28.60 -4.07 -13.67
C ALA A 8 29.13 -5.27 -12.90
N ASP A 9 30.15 -5.06 -12.03
CA ASP A 9 30.83 -6.12 -11.29
C ASP A 9 31.33 -5.58 -9.94
N LEU A 10 31.60 -6.51 -9.01
CA LEU A 10 32.23 -6.23 -7.72
C LEU A 10 33.70 -5.77 -7.87
N PHE A 11 34.36 -6.17 -8.94
CA PHE A 11 35.77 -5.86 -9.23
C PHE A 11 35.96 -4.64 -10.14
N ASP A 12 34.99 -4.36 -11.02
CA ASP A 12 34.97 -3.15 -11.83
C ASP A 12 34.02 -2.12 -11.20
N GLN A 13 34.62 -1.10 -10.57
CA GLN A 13 33.90 -0.03 -9.91
C GLN A 13 33.53 1.12 -10.86
N SER A 14 33.79 0.98 -12.15
CA SER A 14 33.41 1.99 -13.13
C SER A 14 31.89 2.18 -13.17
N PRO A 15 31.37 3.37 -12.86
CA PRO A 15 29.94 3.59 -12.90
C PRO A 15 29.45 3.68 -14.35
N PHE A 16 28.36 2.99 -14.66
CA PHE A 16 27.65 3.19 -15.92
C PHE A 16 26.19 3.56 -15.64
N TRP A 17 25.58 4.24 -16.61
CA TRP A 17 24.16 4.61 -16.53
C TRP A 17 23.41 3.84 -17.59
N PHE A 18 22.45 3.06 -17.15
CA PHE A 18 21.52 2.38 -18.02
C PHE A 18 20.10 2.77 -17.61
N SER A 19 19.41 3.47 -18.50
CA SER A 19 18.04 3.90 -18.27
C SER A 19 17.26 3.89 -19.57
N MET A 20 15.98 3.57 -19.45
CA MET A 20 15.06 3.55 -20.56
C MET A 20 14.02 4.65 -20.36
N LEU A 21 13.84 5.49 -21.38
CA LEU A 21 12.81 6.50 -21.41
C LEU A 21 11.79 6.15 -22.49
N MET A 22 10.54 6.43 -22.21
CA MET A 22 9.46 6.32 -23.17
C MET A 22 8.77 7.67 -23.28
N GLU A 23 8.58 8.14 -24.51
CA GLU A 23 8.01 9.45 -24.77
C GLU A 23 6.79 9.32 -25.70
N ARG A 24 5.78 10.14 -25.42
CA ARG A 24 4.58 10.30 -26.26
C ARG A 24 4.01 11.71 -26.12
N GLY A 25 3.92 12.41 -27.24
CA GLY A 25 3.26 13.72 -27.28
C GLY A 25 3.89 14.80 -26.40
N GLY A 26 5.20 14.72 -26.15
CA GLY A 26 5.94 15.63 -25.28
C GLY A 26 5.94 15.23 -23.79
N GLU A 27 5.22 14.18 -23.42
CA GLU A 27 5.29 13.58 -22.09
C GLU A 27 6.29 12.43 -22.10
N ALA A 28 7.27 12.46 -21.19
CA ALA A 28 8.31 11.44 -21.08
C ALA A 28 8.27 10.81 -19.69
N ILE A 29 8.31 9.49 -19.65
CA ILE A 29 8.41 8.72 -18.42
C ILE A 29 9.66 7.85 -18.43
N GLN A 30 10.24 7.65 -17.24
CA GLN A 30 11.30 6.68 -17.07
C GLN A 30 10.67 5.28 -16.89
N VAL A 31 11.13 4.31 -17.70
CA VAL A 31 10.73 2.91 -17.58
C VAL A 31 11.54 2.28 -16.45
N PRO A 32 10.91 1.75 -15.39
CA PRO A 32 11.63 1.03 -14.35
C PRO A 32 12.32 -0.18 -14.93
N LEU A 33 13.60 -0.35 -14.65
CA LEU A 33 14.33 -1.54 -15.06
C LEU A 33 14.22 -2.59 -13.95
N PRO A 34 13.77 -3.82 -14.27
CA PRO A 34 13.72 -4.90 -13.30
C PRO A 34 15.14 -5.36 -12.96
N GLU A 35 15.33 -5.86 -11.74
CA GLU A 35 16.65 -6.29 -11.25
C GLU A 35 17.24 -7.45 -12.06
N ASP A 36 16.40 -8.37 -12.51
CA ASP A 36 16.80 -9.57 -13.25
C ASP A 36 17.01 -9.35 -14.75
N LEU A 37 16.62 -8.19 -15.29
CA LEU A 37 16.65 -7.86 -16.73
C LEU A 37 16.12 -8.98 -17.66
N GLY A 38 15.31 -9.88 -17.10
CA GLY A 38 14.72 -10.97 -17.84
C GLY A 38 13.69 -10.49 -18.86
N GLN A 39 13.55 -11.20 -19.98
CA GLN A 39 12.66 -10.81 -21.07
C GLN A 39 11.22 -10.57 -20.62
N GLU A 40 10.67 -11.44 -19.77
CA GLU A 40 9.31 -11.32 -19.24
C GLU A 40 9.17 -10.13 -18.25
N ALA A 41 10.21 -9.88 -17.45
CA ALA A 41 10.21 -8.74 -16.53
C ALA A 41 10.29 -7.43 -17.31
N ILE A 42 11.17 -7.33 -18.31
CA ILE A 42 11.24 -6.16 -19.20
C ILE A 42 9.94 -5.95 -19.95
N ARG A 43 9.33 -7.04 -20.46
CA ARG A 43 8.03 -6.95 -21.16
C ARG A 43 6.94 -6.40 -20.26
N ARG A 44 6.86 -6.83 -19.01
CA ARG A 44 5.88 -6.33 -18.04
C ARG A 44 6.08 -4.83 -17.76
N THR A 45 7.31 -4.40 -17.53
CA THR A 45 7.60 -2.97 -17.26
C THR A 45 7.34 -2.09 -18.49
N LEU A 46 7.63 -2.57 -19.70
CA LEU A 46 7.31 -1.87 -20.94
C LEU A 46 5.79 -1.71 -21.12
N VAL A 47 5.02 -2.79 -20.92
CA VAL A 47 3.55 -2.75 -21.03
C VAL A 47 2.96 -1.81 -19.98
N ALA A 48 3.43 -1.84 -18.74
CA ALA A 48 3.00 -0.91 -17.70
C ALA A 48 3.32 0.54 -18.05
N SER A 49 4.50 0.78 -18.63
CA SER A 49 4.91 2.13 -19.06
C SER A 49 4.10 2.64 -20.26
N LEU A 50 3.79 1.77 -21.23
CA LEU A 50 2.88 2.09 -22.34
C LEU A 50 1.49 2.47 -21.85
N LYS A 51 0.97 1.72 -20.88
CA LYS A 51 -0.33 2.03 -20.25
C LYS A 51 -0.32 3.39 -19.58
N ARG A 52 0.76 3.77 -18.90
CA ARG A 52 0.90 5.08 -18.26
C ARG A 52 0.90 6.23 -19.27
N LEU A 53 1.47 6.05 -20.45
CA LEU A 53 1.47 7.04 -21.54
C LEU A 53 0.18 7.05 -22.37
N ALA A 54 -0.72 6.09 -22.19
CA ALA A 54 -1.97 6.04 -22.95
C ALA A 54 -3.01 6.99 -22.29
N PRO A 55 -3.50 8.02 -23.02
CA PRO A 55 -4.51 8.94 -22.49
C PRO A 55 -5.77 8.18 -22.04
N GLY A 56 -6.26 8.48 -20.84
CA GLY A 56 -7.48 7.87 -20.30
C GLY A 56 -7.38 6.38 -19.93
N PHE A 57 -6.19 5.79 -20.03
CA PHE A 57 -5.99 4.39 -19.67
C PHE A 57 -5.74 4.18 -18.16
N LEU A 58 -5.10 5.16 -17.52
CA LEU A 58 -4.87 5.09 -16.09
C LEU A 58 -6.18 5.35 -15.34
N LYS A 59 -6.53 4.41 -14.48
CA LYS A 59 -7.60 4.59 -13.50
C LYS A 59 -7.12 5.47 -12.35
N THR A 60 -7.99 6.34 -11.87
CA THR A 60 -7.72 7.17 -10.71
C THR A 60 -8.20 6.43 -9.46
N VAL A 61 -7.28 6.17 -8.54
CA VAL A 61 -7.55 5.59 -7.23
C VAL A 61 -7.51 6.69 -6.19
N ALA A 62 -8.66 6.99 -5.57
CA ALA A 62 -8.71 7.78 -4.36
C ALA A 62 -8.33 6.88 -3.18
N LEU A 63 -7.17 7.14 -2.57
CA LEU A 63 -6.65 6.35 -1.46
C LEU A 63 -6.90 7.06 -0.14
N PHE A 64 -7.68 6.42 0.73
CA PHE A 64 -7.79 6.76 2.13
C PHE A 64 -6.92 5.82 2.97
N GLU A 65 -6.01 6.40 3.72
CA GLU A 65 -5.19 5.69 4.69
C GLU A 65 -5.20 6.45 6.03
N PRO A 66 -5.07 5.76 7.17
CA PRO A 66 -5.02 6.43 8.45
C PRO A 66 -3.79 7.34 8.53
N PRO A 67 -3.87 8.47 9.27
CA PRO A 67 -2.73 9.33 9.45
C PRO A 67 -1.56 8.55 10.07
N THR A 68 -0.38 8.70 9.48
CA THR A 68 0.85 8.08 9.98
C THR A 68 1.25 8.72 11.29
N GLY A 69 1.37 7.91 12.33
CA GLY A 69 1.90 8.30 13.64
C GLY A 69 3.27 7.65 13.89
N PRO A 70 3.98 8.04 14.96
CA PRO A 70 5.30 7.50 15.28
C PRO A 70 5.33 5.96 15.47
N ALA A 71 4.18 5.35 15.73
CA ALA A 71 4.03 3.90 15.96
C ALA A 71 3.14 3.22 14.90
N SER A 72 2.77 3.91 13.82
CA SER A 72 1.94 3.34 12.76
C SER A 72 2.79 2.88 11.58
N VAL A 73 2.49 1.68 11.09
CA VAL A 73 3.05 1.20 9.83
C VAL A 73 2.41 2.01 8.70
N GLY A 74 3.21 2.77 7.96
CA GLY A 74 2.71 3.52 6.80
C GLY A 74 2.40 2.57 5.64
N TYR A 75 1.43 2.95 4.82
CA TYR A 75 1.04 2.20 3.62
C TYR A 75 1.79 2.67 2.36
N GLN A 76 2.97 3.29 2.53
CA GLN A 76 3.77 3.82 1.42
C GLN A 76 4.09 2.79 0.32
N TYR A 77 4.31 1.52 0.69
CA TYR A 77 4.54 0.46 -0.29
C TYR A 77 3.30 0.18 -1.12
N LEU A 78 2.10 0.21 -0.51
CA LEU A 78 0.83 0.10 -1.22
C LEU A 78 0.64 1.27 -2.18
N GLY A 79 0.85 2.50 -1.70
CA GLY A 79 0.78 3.70 -2.52
C GLY A 79 1.72 3.63 -3.73
N ASN A 80 2.97 3.22 -3.52
CA ASN A 80 3.96 3.07 -4.59
C ASN A 80 3.54 2.00 -5.61
N ALA A 81 3.08 0.84 -5.14
CA ALA A 81 2.61 -0.23 -6.02
C ALA A 81 1.37 0.18 -6.84
N LEU A 82 0.45 0.93 -6.24
CA LEU A 82 -0.70 1.49 -6.97
C LEU A 82 -0.27 2.49 -8.04
N MET A 83 0.70 3.38 -7.73
CA MET A 83 1.22 4.37 -8.64
C MET A 83 1.97 3.78 -9.85
N GLU A 84 2.35 2.53 -9.81
CA GLU A 84 2.96 1.86 -10.98
C GLU A 84 2.00 1.80 -12.18
N ASN A 85 0.70 1.61 -11.93
CA ASN A 85 -0.29 1.36 -12.98
C ASN A 85 -1.54 2.24 -12.89
N ASN A 86 -1.63 3.14 -11.90
CA ASN A 86 -2.79 4.00 -11.67
C ASN A 86 -2.34 5.41 -11.32
N ARG A 87 -3.26 6.36 -11.43
CA ARG A 87 -3.14 7.67 -10.79
C ARG A 87 -3.65 7.54 -9.36
N VAL A 88 -2.86 7.92 -8.36
CA VAL A 88 -3.26 7.85 -6.96
C VAL A 88 -3.44 9.26 -6.42
N THR A 89 -4.61 9.52 -5.84
CA THR A 89 -4.95 10.76 -5.15
C THR A 89 -5.29 10.43 -3.71
N ASN A 90 -4.52 10.93 -2.75
CA ASN A 90 -4.82 10.72 -1.34
C ASN A 90 -6.01 11.58 -0.92
N THR A 91 -6.89 11.01 -0.10
CA THR A 91 -8.07 11.69 0.43
C THR A 91 -8.25 11.38 1.92
N ASP A 92 -8.72 12.35 2.69
CA ASP A 92 -9.10 12.16 4.09
C ASP A 92 -10.62 12.07 4.29
N LEU A 93 -11.39 12.23 3.20
CA LEU A 93 -12.86 12.24 3.15
C LEU A 93 -13.54 13.30 4.03
N ARG A 94 -12.79 14.14 4.73
CA ARG A 94 -13.34 15.18 5.63
C ARG A 94 -14.17 16.23 4.90
N GLY A 95 -13.96 16.39 3.61
CA GLY A 95 -14.77 17.20 2.73
C GLY A 95 -16.20 16.66 2.53
N GLY A 96 -16.50 15.43 2.94
CA GLY A 96 -17.81 14.77 2.70
C GLY A 96 -18.00 14.33 1.26
N ARG A 97 -16.90 14.21 0.50
CA ARG A 97 -16.91 13.74 -0.90
C ARG A 97 -15.59 13.09 -1.28
N VAL A 98 -15.66 12.19 -2.23
CA VAL A 98 -14.51 11.59 -2.93
C VAL A 98 -14.12 12.52 -4.08
N PRO A 99 -12.82 12.56 -4.49
CA PRO A 99 -12.42 13.27 -5.71
C PRO A 99 -13.26 12.88 -6.93
N GLU A 100 -13.71 13.86 -7.72
CA GLU A 100 -14.65 13.65 -8.82
C GLU A 100 -14.07 12.78 -9.97
N ASP A 101 -12.76 12.78 -10.13
CA ASP A 101 -12.04 11.99 -11.13
C ASP A 101 -11.69 10.56 -10.66
N ALA A 102 -12.12 10.16 -9.46
CA ALA A 102 -11.84 8.84 -8.93
C ALA A 102 -12.69 7.75 -9.61
N ASP A 103 -12.04 6.73 -10.13
CA ASP A 103 -12.68 5.50 -10.62
C ASP A 103 -12.88 4.47 -9.49
N LEU A 104 -12.01 4.50 -8.49
CA LEU A 104 -11.99 3.59 -7.34
C LEU A 104 -11.70 4.38 -6.07
N LEU A 105 -12.48 4.16 -5.04
CA LEU A 105 -12.15 4.57 -3.68
C LEU A 105 -11.59 3.36 -2.93
N MET A 106 -10.34 3.47 -2.48
CA MET A 106 -9.69 2.48 -1.64
C MET A 106 -9.58 3.00 -0.21
N VAL A 107 -10.26 2.35 0.73
CA VAL A 107 -10.27 2.70 2.15
C VAL A 107 -9.50 1.63 2.92
N VAL A 108 -8.34 1.99 3.44
CA VAL A 108 -7.43 1.05 4.10
C VAL A 108 -7.33 1.38 5.60
N ALA A 109 -7.56 0.38 6.42
CA ALA A 109 -7.49 0.44 7.88
C ALA A 109 -8.13 1.70 8.49
N PRO A 110 -9.38 2.04 8.10
CA PRO A 110 -10.05 3.22 8.63
C PRO A 110 -10.19 3.13 10.15
N SER A 111 -10.01 4.25 10.83
CA SER A 111 -10.13 4.31 12.28
C SER A 111 -11.06 5.45 12.68
N ARG A 112 -12.17 5.11 13.31
CA ARG A 112 -13.17 6.04 13.85
C ARG A 112 -13.59 7.11 12.82
N LEU A 113 -13.98 6.65 11.64
CA LEU A 113 -14.57 7.54 10.64
C LEU A 113 -15.79 8.24 11.24
N ASP A 114 -15.91 9.52 10.98
CA ASP A 114 -17.09 10.30 11.34
C ASP A 114 -18.21 10.13 10.28
N ASP A 115 -19.42 10.57 10.64
CA ASP A 115 -20.62 10.46 9.78
C ASP A 115 -20.42 11.09 8.41
N LYS A 116 -19.63 12.17 8.33
CA LYS A 116 -19.36 12.88 7.10
C LYS A 116 -18.45 12.10 6.17
N GLN A 117 -17.46 11.41 6.74
CA GLN A 117 -16.56 10.53 5.99
C GLN A 117 -17.31 9.27 5.52
N VAL A 118 -18.14 8.68 6.38
CA VAL A 118 -19.01 7.55 6.01
C VAL A 118 -19.98 7.96 4.90
N PHE A 119 -20.60 9.14 5.01
CA PHE A 119 -21.47 9.69 3.98
C PHE A 119 -20.73 9.85 2.63
N ALA A 120 -19.47 10.30 2.64
CA ALA A 120 -18.69 10.40 1.40
C ALA A 120 -18.51 9.05 0.71
N ILE A 121 -18.24 7.98 1.49
CA ILE A 121 -18.11 6.61 0.99
C ILE A 121 -19.44 6.13 0.40
N ASP A 122 -20.53 6.33 1.15
CA ASP A 122 -21.88 5.95 0.75
C ASP A 122 -22.30 6.64 -0.56
N GLN A 123 -22.16 7.95 -0.62
CA GLN A 123 -22.53 8.73 -1.81
C GLN A 123 -21.71 8.30 -3.05
N PHE A 124 -20.43 8.03 -2.90
CA PHE A 124 -19.61 7.55 -4.00
C PHE A 124 -20.09 6.17 -4.50
N LEU A 125 -20.43 5.26 -3.59
CA LEU A 125 -20.99 3.96 -3.92
C LEU A 125 -22.34 4.09 -4.61
N MET A 126 -23.25 4.94 -4.08
CA MET A 126 -24.60 5.16 -4.62
C MET A 126 -24.58 5.81 -6.01
N GLN A 127 -23.53 6.57 -6.33
CA GLN A 127 -23.31 7.14 -7.66
C GLN A 127 -22.73 6.12 -8.65
N GLY A 128 -22.56 4.87 -8.26
CA GLY A 128 -22.02 3.80 -9.08
C GLY A 128 -20.50 3.69 -9.03
N GLY A 129 -19.84 4.36 -8.10
CA GLY A 129 -18.42 4.23 -7.85
C GLY A 129 -18.07 2.87 -7.26
N THR A 130 -16.84 2.43 -7.45
CA THR A 130 -16.34 1.19 -6.87
C THR A 130 -15.59 1.50 -5.56
N VAL A 131 -15.96 0.82 -4.47
CA VAL A 131 -15.33 0.97 -3.16
C VAL A 131 -14.62 -0.32 -2.77
N PHE A 132 -13.34 -0.22 -2.46
CA PHE A 132 -12.55 -1.29 -1.85
C PHE A 132 -12.31 -0.97 -0.36
N LEU A 133 -12.74 -1.88 0.52
CA LEU A 133 -12.55 -1.73 1.96
C LEU A 133 -11.59 -2.79 2.49
N ALA A 134 -10.54 -2.35 3.18
CA ALA A 134 -9.66 -3.20 3.97
C ALA A 134 -9.76 -2.77 5.43
N THR A 135 -10.57 -3.48 6.21
CA THR A 135 -10.82 -3.17 7.62
C THR A 135 -10.76 -4.43 8.48
N SER A 136 -10.60 -4.24 9.78
CA SER A 136 -10.57 -5.30 10.78
C SER A 136 -11.20 -4.81 12.08
N THR A 137 -11.76 -5.71 12.87
CA THR A 137 -12.21 -5.43 14.25
C THR A 137 -11.07 -5.54 15.26
N ARG A 138 -9.88 -5.96 14.83
CA ARG A 138 -8.69 -6.12 15.65
C ARG A 138 -7.53 -5.31 15.09
N GLY A 139 -6.83 -4.61 15.96
CA GLY A 139 -5.56 -3.95 15.66
C GLY A 139 -4.45 -4.58 16.47
N ILE A 140 -3.29 -4.76 15.86
CA ILE A 140 -2.08 -5.21 16.54
C ILE A 140 -1.24 -3.97 16.84
N GLN A 141 -0.96 -3.75 18.11
CA GLN A 141 -0.03 -2.72 18.54
C GLN A 141 1.33 -3.36 18.80
N VAL A 142 2.31 -2.97 17.99
CA VAL A 142 3.69 -3.42 18.13
C VAL A 142 4.42 -2.41 19.00
N THR A 143 4.47 -2.68 20.29
CA THR A 143 5.32 -1.95 21.26
C THR A 143 6.34 -2.93 21.81
N THR A 144 6.65 -2.87 23.11
CA THR A 144 7.52 -3.87 23.76
C THR A 144 6.89 -5.28 23.75
N ASN A 145 5.55 -5.34 23.72
CA ASN A 145 4.77 -6.57 23.61
C ASN A 145 3.77 -6.42 22.46
N PHE A 146 3.45 -7.54 21.78
CA PHE A 146 2.37 -7.57 20.80
C PHE A 146 1.03 -7.59 21.53
N GLU A 147 0.30 -6.46 21.48
CA GLU A 147 -1.03 -6.37 22.06
C GLU A 147 -2.10 -6.35 20.98
N VAL A 148 -3.07 -7.24 21.09
CA VAL A 148 -4.27 -7.22 20.25
C VAL A 148 -5.32 -6.35 20.93
N ARG A 149 -5.74 -5.29 20.26
CA ARG A 149 -6.78 -4.36 20.74
C ARG A 149 -7.99 -4.39 19.82
N THR A 150 -9.15 -4.12 20.39
CA THR A 150 -10.36 -3.90 19.59
C THR A 150 -10.18 -2.62 18.78
N HIS A 151 -10.48 -2.72 17.50
CA HIS A 151 -10.42 -1.62 16.55
C HIS A 151 -11.83 -1.31 16.05
N GLN A 152 -12.18 -0.03 16.02
CA GLN A 152 -13.44 0.48 15.47
C GLN A 152 -13.13 1.28 14.23
N SER A 153 -13.70 0.89 13.11
CA SER A 153 -13.50 1.58 11.84
C SER A 153 -14.38 2.83 11.72
N GLY A 154 -15.56 2.82 12.35
CA GLY A 154 -16.64 3.78 12.14
C GLY A 154 -17.58 3.39 10.98
N LEU A 155 -17.37 2.20 10.39
CA LEU A 155 -18.18 1.68 9.27
C LEU A 155 -19.17 0.60 9.72
N GLU A 156 -19.23 0.25 10.99
CA GLU A 156 -19.95 -0.92 11.51
C GLU A 156 -21.45 -0.83 11.17
N GLU A 157 -22.09 0.32 11.42
CA GLU A 157 -23.50 0.53 11.13
C GLU A 157 -23.79 0.59 9.63
N TRP A 158 -22.92 1.25 8.88
CA TRP A 158 -23.03 1.34 7.42
C TRP A 158 -22.88 -0.03 6.76
N LEU A 159 -21.93 -0.84 7.18
CA LEU A 159 -21.76 -2.23 6.72
C LEU A 159 -22.99 -3.08 7.05
N ALA A 160 -23.51 -2.94 8.28
CA ALA A 160 -24.73 -3.67 8.70
C ALA A 160 -25.94 -3.28 7.85
N HIS A 161 -26.08 -2.00 7.46
CA HIS A 161 -27.12 -1.55 6.55
C HIS A 161 -27.01 -2.25 5.17
N HIS A 162 -25.82 -2.51 4.70
CA HIS A 162 -25.56 -3.26 3.47
C HIS A 162 -25.56 -4.79 3.66
N GLY A 163 -25.97 -5.29 4.84
CA GLY A 163 -26.03 -6.72 5.14
C GLY A 163 -24.67 -7.36 5.36
N LEU A 164 -23.63 -6.57 5.65
CA LEU A 164 -22.26 -7.04 5.88
C LEU A 164 -21.90 -6.90 7.37
N ALA A 165 -21.15 -7.87 7.89
CA ALA A 165 -20.60 -7.80 9.24
C ALA A 165 -19.15 -8.26 9.25
N VAL A 166 -18.28 -7.51 9.93
CA VAL A 166 -16.89 -7.90 10.13
C VAL A 166 -16.80 -8.73 11.42
N GLY A 167 -16.38 -9.99 11.29
CA GLY A 167 -16.23 -10.89 12.42
C GLY A 167 -15.17 -10.42 13.42
N ALA A 168 -15.38 -10.75 14.71
CA ALA A 168 -14.45 -10.37 15.79
C ALA A 168 -13.19 -11.26 15.85
N GLY A 169 -13.09 -12.27 15.01
CA GLY A 169 -11.95 -13.18 14.93
C GLY A 169 -10.77 -12.60 14.17
N MET A 170 -9.60 -13.21 14.37
CA MET A 170 -8.43 -13.03 13.50
C MET A 170 -8.35 -14.20 12.54
N VAL A 171 -7.97 -13.90 11.29
CA VAL A 171 -7.70 -14.94 10.31
C VAL A 171 -6.33 -15.53 10.62
N MET A 172 -6.31 -16.85 10.83
CA MET A 172 -5.09 -17.63 11.06
C MET A 172 -4.83 -18.47 9.81
N ASP A 173 -3.66 -18.31 9.23
CA ASP A 173 -3.24 -19.10 8.07
C ASP A 173 -2.05 -20.00 8.48
N PRO A 174 -2.17 -21.33 8.39
CA PRO A 174 -1.07 -22.24 8.65
C PRO A 174 0.05 -22.15 7.59
N VAL A 175 -0.26 -21.62 6.41
CA VAL A 175 0.71 -21.36 5.35
C VAL A 175 1.10 -19.88 5.38
N ASN A 176 2.00 -19.53 6.26
CA ASN A 176 2.47 -18.16 6.45
C ASN A 176 3.97 -18.03 6.18
N THR A 177 4.41 -16.79 5.94
CA THR A 177 5.84 -16.47 5.88
C THR A 177 6.38 -16.32 7.30
N VAL A 178 7.50 -16.98 7.57
CA VAL A 178 8.20 -16.88 8.85
C VAL A 178 8.58 -15.43 9.15
N PHE A 179 8.13 -14.91 10.27
CA PHE A 179 8.40 -13.53 10.68
C PHE A 179 9.64 -13.48 11.59
N PRO A 180 10.72 -12.77 11.21
CA PRO A 180 11.91 -12.59 12.03
C PRO A 180 11.63 -11.59 13.15
N VAL A 181 11.65 -12.03 14.40
CA VAL A 181 11.49 -11.16 15.58
C VAL A 181 12.84 -11.06 16.30
N PRO A 182 13.41 -9.87 16.48
CA PRO A 182 14.57 -9.68 17.34
C PRO A 182 14.14 -9.88 18.80
N MET A 183 14.73 -10.84 19.47
CA MET A 183 14.54 -11.09 20.91
C MET A 183 15.86 -10.87 21.66
N GLU A 184 15.77 -10.24 22.82
CA GLU A 184 16.91 -10.16 23.73
C GLU A 184 16.99 -11.43 24.55
N ARG A 185 18.12 -12.11 24.46
CA ARG A 185 18.47 -13.23 25.33
C ARG A 185 19.67 -12.87 26.18
N TYR A 186 19.61 -13.18 27.46
CA TYR A 186 20.73 -12.98 28.35
C TYR A 186 21.61 -14.24 28.40
N VAL A 187 22.90 -14.09 28.08
CA VAL A 187 23.94 -15.09 28.31
C VAL A 187 24.78 -14.62 29.48
N GLY A 188 24.48 -15.13 30.67
CA GLY A 188 25.00 -14.57 31.92
C GLY A 188 24.39 -13.19 32.17
N THR A 189 25.23 -12.14 32.26
CA THR A 189 24.83 -10.76 32.43
C THR A 189 24.84 -9.93 31.14
N THR A 190 25.18 -10.55 30.01
CA THR A 190 25.34 -9.87 28.73
C THR A 190 24.10 -10.05 27.87
N PRO A 191 23.40 -8.97 27.44
CA PRO A 191 22.29 -9.06 26.51
C PRO A 191 22.83 -9.38 25.12
N VAL A 192 22.27 -10.42 24.48
CA VAL A 192 22.55 -10.82 23.10
C VAL A 192 21.25 -10.75 22.31
N GLN A 193 21.27 -10.07 21.17
CA GLN A 193 20.13 -10.08 20.26
C GLN A 193 20.16 -11.36 19.42
N GLU A 194 19.08 -12.14 19.53
CA GLU A 194 18.85 -13.34 18.73
C GLU A 194 17.61 -13.11 17.86
N ILE A 195 17.71 -13.43 16.57
CA ILE A 195 16.55 -13.37 15.67
C ILE A 195 15.81 -14.70 15.78
N GLN A 196 14.67 -14.67 16.45
CA GLN A 196 13.78 -15.83 16.50
C GLN A 196 12.81 -15.75 15.30
N ARG A 197 12.71 -16.85 14.57
CA ARG A 197 11.76 -17.00 13.46
C ARG A 197 10.47 -17.60 14.02
N LEU A 198 9.42 -16.77 14.09
CA LEU A 198 8.09 -17.21 14.49
C LEU A 198 7.33 -17.71 13.25
N PRO A 199 6.58 -18.82 13.38
CA PRO A 199 5.75 -19.35 12.29
C PRO A 199 4.58 -18.45 11.94
#